data_0baab7610b3aef02de97ea03f90c4338
#
_entry.id   0baab7610b3aef02de97ea03f90c4338
#
_cell.length_a   1.000
_cell.length_b   1.000
_cell.length_c   1.000
_cell.angle_alpha   90.00
_cell.angle_beta   90.00
_cell.angle_gamma   90.00
#
_symmetry.space_group_name_H-M   'P 1'
#
loop_
_entity.id
_entity.type
_entity.pdbx_description
1 polymer ?
#
loop_
_entity_poly.entity_id
_entity_poly.type
_entity_poly.pdbx_seq_one_letter_code
_entity_poly.pdbx_strand_id
1 'polypeptide(L)'
;LIYSRFWNKFLHDYGYSCEEEPFQKLINQGMIQGRSNFVYRINSNDHDKAPVFVSKGLKDKYDTTPIHVWVNLVKNDILDAEAFKNWRPEYNKAKFILEDGKYVCGYATEKMSKSMFNVVNPDDIVEQYGADTLRLYEMFLGPVEASKPWDTNGIDGCFRFLKKFWNLFFERNGDNMIIEDTAPTKENLKTVHKLIKKVTEDIEKFSYNTAISAFMIAVNELGQQKCHNK
;
A
#
# COMPACT_ATOMS: atom_id res chain seq x y z
N LEU A 1 26.01 4.03 -3.94
CA LEU A 1 26.94 3.06 -3.38
C LEU A 1 28.40 3.35 -3.77
N ILE A 2 28.74 3.49 -5.06
CA ILE A 2 30.12 3.72 -5.52
C ILE A 2 30.71 5.01 -4.93
N TYR A 3 30.00 6.13 -5.01
CA TYR A 3 30.48 7.41 -4.47
C TYR A 3 30.67 7.37 -2.95
N SER A 4 29.75 6.77 -2.21
CA SER A 4 29.88 6.67 -0.74
C SER A 4 31.06 5.79 -0.33
N ARG A 5 31.32 4.67 -1.03
CA ARG A 5 32.49 3.83 -0.79
C ARG A 5 33.80 4.55 -1.14
N PHE A 6 33.82 5.24 -2.29
CA PHE A 6 35.01 6.01 -2.71
C PHE A 6 35.37 7.06 -1.66
N TRP A 7 34.41 7.88 -1.23
CA TRP A 7 34.67 8.89 -0.21
C TRP A 7 35.08 8.31 1.14
N ASN A 8 34.42 7.23 1.57
CA ASN A 8 34.76 6.59 2.84
C ASN A 8 36.19 6.03 2.82
N LYS A 9 36.61 5.34 1.76
CA LYS A 9 37.95 4.81 1.61
C LYS A 9 39.00 5.94 1.58
N PHE A 10 38.73 7.01 0.83
CA PHE A 10 39.60 8.18 0.82
C PHE A 10 39.76 8.78 2.23
N LEU A 11 38.66 8.96 2.95
CA LEU A 11 38.71 9.48 4.33
C LEU A 11 39.39 8.50 5.30
N HIS A 12 39.23 7.21 5.10
CA HIS A 12 39.91 6.18 5.88
C HIS A 12 41.41 6.24 5.67
N ASP A 13 41.88 6.34 4.41
CA ASP A 13 43.31 6.44 4.07
C ASP A 13 43.96 7.68 4.70
N TYR A 14 43.19 8.75 4.90
CA TYR A 14 43.61 9.98 5.59
C TYR A 14 43.38 9.97 7.11
N GLY A 15 42.87 8.86 7.68
CA GLY A 15 42.67 8.71 9.11
C GLY A 15 41.44 9.44 9.69
N TYR A 16 40.52 9.90 8.83
CA TYR A 16 39.29 10.57 9.24
C TYR A 16 38.10 9.61 9.43
N SER A 17 38.16 8.40 8.90
CA SER A 17 37.17 7.34 9.11
C SER A 17 37.80 6.15 9.82
N CYS A 18 37.10 5.59 10.81
CA CYS A 18 37.57 4.41 11.56
C CYS A 18 37.36 3.10 10.80
N GLU A 19 36.42 3.07 9.83
CA GLU A 19 36.06 1.87 9.10
C GLU A 19 36.43 1.99 7.63
N GLU A 20 37.06 0.93 7.06
CA GLU A 20 37.44 0.90 5.65
C GLU A 20 36.23 0.83 4.74
N GLU A 21 35.21 0.04 5.10
CA GLU A 21 33.96 -0.11 4.35
C GLU A 21 32.80 0.54 5.09
N PRO A 22 32.04 1.46 4.44
CA PRO A 22 30.97 2.22 5.10
C PRO A 22 29.72 1.39 5.37
N PHE A 23 29.58 0.21 4.75
CA PHE A 23 28.38 -0.62 4.83
C PHE A 23 28.73 -2.09 5.06
N GLN A 24 28.08 -2.70 6.04
CA GLN A 24 28.22 -4.14 6.34
C GLN A 24 27.18 -4.97 5.58
N LYS A 25 26.02 -4.38 5.22
CA LYS A 25 24.93 -5.08 4.57
C LYS A 25 24.19 -4.17 3.60
N LEU A 26 23.84 -4.67 2.43
CA LEU A 26 22.95 -4.04 1.48
C LEU A 26 21.57 -4.72 1.55
N ILE A 27 20.52 -3.92 1.74
CA ILE A 27 19.13 -4.38 1.67
C ILE A 27 18.48 -3.66 0.52
N ASN A 28 18.08 -4.41 -0.50
CA ASN A 28 17.34 -3.88 -1.64
C ASN A 28 15.85 -4.01 -1.34
N GLN A 29 15.18 -2.88 -1.03
CA GLN A 29 13.75 -2.89 -0.86
C GLN A 29 13.02 -3.17 -2.19
N GLY A 30 11.93 -3.93 -2.10
CA GLY A 30 11.00 -4.14 -3.19
C GLY A 30 10.23 -2.85 -3.54
N MET A 31 9.51 -2.89 -4.65
CA MET A 31 8.68 -1.78 -5.09
C MET A 31 7.22 -1.97 -4.65
N ILE A 32 6.55 -0.87 -4.31
CA ILE A 32 5.10 -0.86 -4.24
C ILE A 32 4.58 -0.72 -5.67
N GLN A 33 3.76 -1.69 -6.09
CA GLN A 33 3.22 -1.79 -7.44
C GLN A 33 1.79 -1.28 -7.46
N GLY A 34 1.38 -0.68 -8.59
CA GLY A 34 0.02 -0.25 -8.82
C GLY A 34 -0.79 -1.32 -9.54
N ARG A 35 -2.10 -1.27 -9.34
CA ARG A 35 -3.03 -1.99 -10.17
C ARG A 35 -3.35 -1.16 -11.40
N SER A 36 -2.88 -1.60 -12.57
CA SER A 36 -3.28 -1.02 -13.85
C SER A 36 -4.60 -1.63 -14.30
N ASN A 37 -5.49 -0.79 -14.81
CA ASN A 37 -6.73 -1.24 -15.43
C ASN A 37 -6.67 -1.00 -16.94
N PHE A 38 -7.31 -1.89 -17.70
CA PHE A 38 -7.29 -1.86 -19.17
C PHE A 38 -8.69 -1.81 -19.73
N VAL A 39 -8.86 -0.96 -20.75
CA VAL A 39 -9.96 -1.03 -21.70
C VAL A 39 -9.44 -1.58 -23.02
N TYR A 40 -10.26 -2.32 -23.75
CA TYR A 40 -9.86 -2.98 -25.00
C TYR A 40 -10.50 -2.28 -26.17
N ARG A 41 -9.69 -1.52 -26.93
CA ARG A 41 -10.11 -0.83 -28.15
C ARG A 41 -10.11 -1.82 -29.30
N ILE A 42 -11.23 -1.90 -30.03
CA ILE A 42 -11.30 -2.68 -31.28
C ILE A 42 -10.48 -1.97 -32.36
N ASN A 43 -9.56 -2.70 -32.98
CA ASN A 43 -8.77 -2.20 -34.07
C ASN A 43 -9.65 -1.98 -35.32
N SER A 44 -9.63 -0.80 -35.90
CA SER A 44 -10.37 -0.43 -37.11
C SER A 44 -9.44 0.27 -38.06
N ASN A 45 -9.53 -0.05 -39.32
CA ASN A 45 -8.78 0.64 -40.39
C ASN A 45 -9.37 2.05 -40.73
N ASP A 46 -10.51 2.38 -40.13
CA ASP A 46 -11.23 3.62 -40.38
C ASP A 46 -10.99 4.58 -39.20
N HIS A 47 -10.08 5.53 -39.41
CA HIS A 47 -9.67 6.49 -38.36
C HIS A 47 -10.72 7.56 -38.06
N ASP A 48 -11.72 7.75 -38.97
CA ASP A 48 -12.77 8.76 -38.79
C ASP A 48 -13.95 8.26 -37.96
N LYS A 49 -14.00 6.95 -37.64
CA LYS A 49 -15.05 6.37 -36.81
C LYS A 49 -14.78 6.54 -35.33
N ALA A 50 -15.85 6.75 -34.60
CA ALA A 50 -15.83 6.78 -33.15
C ALA A 50 -15.18 5.47 -32.59
N PRO A 51 -14.25 5.56 -31.62
CA PRO A 51 -13.60 4.38 -31.06
C PRO A 51 -14.61 3.47 -30.37
N VAL A 52 -14.44 2.16 -30.58
CA VAL A 52 -15.28 1.13 -29.98
C VAL A 52 -14.44 0.34 -28.98
N PHE A 53 -14.96 0.20 -27.77
CA PHE A 53 -14.32 -0.55 -26.70
C PHE A 53 -15.16 -1.77 -26.34
N VAL A 54 -14.53 -2.90 -26.13
CA VAL A 54 -15.19 -4.17 -25.78
C VAL A 54 -14.80 -4.60 -24.36
N SER A 55 -15.79 -5.09 -23.60
CA SER A 55 -15.57 -5.62 -22.25
C SER A 55 -14.62 -6.81 -22.24
N LYS A 56 -13.88 -7.00 -21.14
CA LYS A 56 -12.83 -8.02 -20.97
C LYS A 56 -13.27 -9.42 -21.40
N GLY A 57 -14.46 -9.88 -20.98
CA GLY A 57 -14.93 -11.25 -21.30
C GLY A 57 -15.29 -11.48 -22.76
N LEU A 58 -15.41 -10.40 -23.55
CA LEU A 58 -15.76 -10.47 -24.96
C LEU A 58 -14.57 -10.15 -25.88
N LYS A 59 -13.41 -9.74 -25.32
CA LYS A 59 -12.25 -9.23 -26.07
C LYS A 59 -11.72 -10.21 -27.13
N ASP A 60 -11.76 -11.52 -26.82
CA ASP A 60 -11.19 -12.55 -27.70
C ASP A 60 -12.03 -12.79 -28.97
N LYS A 61 -13.21 -12.17 -29.07
CA LYS A 61 -14.06 -12.18 -30.27
C LYS A 61 -13.67 -11.08 -31.29
N TYR A 62 -12.76 -10.20 -30.94
CA TYR A 62 -12.38 -9.02 -31.71
C TYR A 62 -10.86 -8.89 -31.74
N ASP A 63 -10.35 -8.28 -32.79
CA ASP A 63 -8.96 -7.80 -32.78
C ASP A 63 -8.89 -6.52 -31.93
N THR A 64 -8.17 -6.59 -30.79
CA THR A 64 -8.20 -5.51 -29.80
C THR A 64 -6.81 -5.10 -29.34
N THR A 65 -6.66 -3.81 -29.03
CA THR A 65 -5.48 -3.25 -28.36
C THR A 65 -5.86 -2.83 -26.92
N PRO A 66 -5.15 -3.35 -25.89
CA PRO A 66 -5.35 -2.90 -24.52
C PRO A 66 -4.82 -1.47 -24.34
N ILE A 67 -5.59 -0.64 -23.66
CA ILE A 67 -5.22 0.73 -23.32
C ILE A 67 -5.37 0.92 -21.83
N HIS A 68 -4.33 1.47 -21.18
CA HIS A 68 -4.39 1.82 -19.78
C HIS A 68 -5.45 2.89 -19.53
N VAL A 69 -6.22 2.70 -18.47
CA VAL A 69 -7.25 3.64 -18.04
C VAL A 69 -6.97 4.12 -16.62
N TRP A 70 -7.28 5.38 -16.36
CA TRP A 70 -7.06 5.97 -15.06
C TRP A 70 -7.81 5.20 -13.96
N VAL A 71 -7.08 4.81 -12.91
CA VAL A 71 -7.58 3.95 -11.83
C VAL A 71 -8.86 4.49 -11.17
N ASN A 72 -9.01 5.82 -11.07
CA ASN A 72 -10.20 6.44 -10.48
C ASN A 72 -11.47 6.32 -11.33
N LEU A 73 -11.35 5.91 -12.61
CA LEU A 73 -12.50 5.65 -13.49
C LEU A 73 -13.02 4.21 -13.38
N VAL A 74 -12.37 3.37 -12.55
CA VAL A 74 -12.70 1.95 -12.42
C VAL A 74 -13.00 1.62 -10.96
N LYS A 75 -14.18 1.08 -10.70
CA LYS A 75 -14.58 0.63 -9.37
C LYS A 75 -15.04 -0.84 -9.43
N ASN A 76 -14.38 -1.70 -8.64
CA ASN A 76 -14.65 -3.15 -8.65
C ASN A 76 -14.61 -3.75 -10.08
N ASP A 77 -13.59 -3.40 -10.84
CA ASP A 77 -13.37 -3.79 -12.25
C ASP A 77 -14.38 -3.23 -13.25
N ILE A 78 -15.33 -2.43 -12.84
CA ILE A 78 -16.33 -1.82 -13.70
C ILE A 78 -15.91 -0.39 -14.04
N LEU A 79 -15.90 -0.09 -15.34
CA LEU A 79 -15.60 1.24 -15.88
C LEU A 79 -16.80 2.16 -15.71
N ASP A 80 -16.56 3.37 -15.24
CA ASP A 80 -17.47 4.49 -15.42
C ASP A 80 -17.36 5.00 -16.86
N ALA A 81 -18.26 4.53 -17.72
CA ALA A 81 -18.23 4.82 -19.16
C ALA A 81 -18.44 6.30 -19.48
N GLU A 82 -19.24 7.01 -18.68
CA GLU A 82 -19.49 8.45 -18.90
C GLU A 82 -18.28 9.28 -18.44
N ALA A 83 -17.71 8.98 -17.30
CA ALA A 83 -16.47 9.61 -16.85
C ALA A 83 -15.31 9.32 -17.81
N PHE A 84 -15.24 8.12 -18.41
CA PHE A 84 -14.25 7.77 -19.40
C PHE A 84 -14.39 8.59 -20.69
N LYS A 85 -15.60 8.82 -21.19
CA LYS A 85 -15.84 9.68 -22.36
C LYS A 85 -15.36 11.11 -22.13
N ASN A 86 -15.49 11.60 -20.91
CA ASN A 86 -15.08 12.95 -20.52
C ASN A 86 -13.58 13.05 -20.15
N TRP A 87 -12.90 11.93 -19.98
CA TRP A 87 -11.49 11.91 -19.56
C TRP A 87 -10.55 12.44 -20.66
N ARG A 88 -10.86 12.11 -21.93
CA ARG A 88 -10.06 12.58 -23.08
C ARG A 88 -10.94 12.94 -24.26
N PRO A 89 -10.59 14.00 -25.01
CA PRO A 89 -11.39 14.43 -26.16
C PRO A 89 -11.61 13.35 -27.23
N GLU A 90 -10.60 12.48 -27.45
CA GLU A 90 -10.67 11.39 -28.43
C GLU A 90 -11.69 10.30 -28.05
N TYR A 91 -12.15 10.27 -26.80
CA TYR A 91 -13.11 9.26 -26.30
C TYR A 91 -14.53 9.80 -26.16
N ASN A 92 -14.78 11.07 -26.45
CA ASN A 92 -16.09 11.70 -26.24
C ASN A 92 -17.25 11.02 -26.97
N LYS A 93 -16.97 10.39 -28.14
CA LYS A 93 -17.94 9.63 -28.93
C LYS A 93 -17.75 8.10 -28.79
N ALA A 94 -17.01 7.64 -27.81
CA ALA A 94 -16.71 6.23 -27.63
C ALA A 94 -17.98 5.38 -27.47
N LYS A 95 -17.98 4.22 -28.12
CA LYS A 95 -19.02 3.20 -28.00
C LYS A 95 -18.49 2.02 -27.21
N PHE A 96 -19.38 1.36 -26.45
CA PHE A 96 -19.01 0.25 -25.59
C PHE A 96 -19.82 -0.98 -25.92
N ILE A 97 -19.14 -2.12 -26.06
CA ILE A 97 -19.76 -3.46 -26.11
C ILE A 97 -19.67 -4.00 -24.70
N LEU A 98 -20.81 -4.09 -24.05
CA LEU A 98 -20.95 -4.42 -22.64
C LEU A 98 -21.12 -5.93 -22.43
N GLU A 99 -20.80 -6.39 -21.23
CA GLU A 99 -21.00 -7.71 -20.71
C GLU A 99 -22.03 -7.59 -19.57
N ASP A 100 -23.19 -8.22 -19.72
CA ASP A 100 -24.31 -8.13 -18.77
C ASP A 100 -24.66 -6.67 -18.36
N GLY A 101 -24.66 -5.76 -19.34
CA GLY A 101 -24.97 -4.35 -19.13
C GLY A 101 -23.88 -3.52 -18.46
N LYS A 102 -22.69 -4.08 -18.22
CA LYS A 102 -21.54 -3.42 -17.60
C LYS A 102 -20.31 -3.54 -18.49
N TYR A 103 -19.40 -2.56 -18.36
CA TYR A 103 -18.07 -2.66 -18.97
C TYR A 103 -17.07 -3.15 -17.93
N VAL A 104 -16.60 -4.38 -18.09
CA VAL A 104 -15.59 -4.99 -17.21
C VAL A 104 -14.20 -4.73 -17.77
N CYS A 105 -13.33 -4.10 -16.98
CA CYS A 105 -11.94 -3.83 -17.32
C CYS A 105 -11.05 -5.06 -17.10
N GLY A 106 -9.96 -5.13 -17.88
CA GLY A 106 -8.83 -5.97 -17.51
C GLY A 106 -7.98 -5.32 -16.43
N TYR A 107 -7.11 -6.09 -15.80
CA TYR A 107 -6.13 -5.56 -14.86
C TYR A 107 -4.82 -6.33 -14.87
N ALA A 108 -3.75 -5.65 -14.47
CA ALA A 108 -2.45 -6.24 -14.15
C ALA A 108 -1.79 -5.49 -13.00
N THR A 109 -0.91 -6.17 -12.27
CA THR A 109 -0.06 -5.53 -11.27
C THR A 109 1.23 -5.10 -11.94
N GLU A 110 1.48 -3.80 -11.95
CA GLU A 110 2.61 -3.19 -12.65
C GLU A 110 3.31 -2.15 -11.80
N LYS A 111 4.49 -1.72 -12.21
CA LYS A 111 5.17 -0.58 -11.60
C LYS A 111 4.26 0.65 -11.68
N MET A 112 4.12 1.38 -10.56
CA MET A 112 3.40 2.66 -10.58
C MET A 112 4.10 3.67 -11.49
N SER A 113 3.37 4.22 -12.45
CA SER A 113 3.83 5.34 -13.27
C SER A 113 2.68 6.21 -13.76
N LYS A 114 2.96 7.48 -14.00
CA LYS A 114 1.97 8.42 -14.54
C LYS A 114 1.44 7.99 -15.91
N SER A 115 2.29 7.37 -16.75
CA SER A 115 1.90 6.88 -18.09
C SER A 115 0.98 5.67 -18.05
N MET A 116 0.97 4.91 -16.95
CA MET A 116 0.08 3.74 -16.75
C MET A 116 -1.19 4.10 -16.00
N PHE A 117 -1.35 5.36 -15.56
CA PHE A 117 -2.53 5.86 -14.83
C PHE A 117 -2.92 5.04 -13.59
N ASN A 118 -1.93 4.40 -12.96
CA ASN A 118 -2.08 3.49 -11.82
C ASN A 118 -1.43 4.02 -10.53
N VAL A 119 -1.10 5.32 -10.50
CA VAL A 119 -0.48 5.96 -9.33
C VAL A 119 -1.54 6.24 -8.28
N VAL A 120 -1.25 5.86 -7.04
CA VAL A 120 -1.96 6.29 -5.85
C VAL A 120 -1.23 7.51 -5.29
N ASN A 121 -1.95 8.63 -5.11
CA ASN A 121 -1.38 9.85 -4.57
C ASN A 121 -1.26 9.73 -3.04
N PRO A 122 -0.07 9.82 -2.44
CA PRO A 122 0.10 9.78 -1.00
C PRO A 122 -0.66 10.88 -0.25
N ASP A 123 -0.80 12.07 -0.84
CA ASP A 123 -1.49 13.20 -0.21
C ASP A 123 -2.97 12.89 0.03
N ASP A 124 -3.65 12.26 -0.94
CA ASP A 124 -5.06 11.84 -0.82
C ASP A 124 -5.22 10.79 0.29
N ILE A 125 -4.24 9.88 0.42
CA ILE A 125 -4.24 8.86 1.49
C ILE A 125 -3.99 9.49 2.85
N VAL A 126 -3.06 10.45 2.94
CA VAL A 126 -2.77 11.17 4.18
C VAL A 126 -3.97 11.99 4.63
N GLU A 127 -4.67 12.65 3.71
CA GLU A 127 -5.88 13.40 4.02
C GLU A 127 -7.01 12.49 4.57
N GLN A 128 -7.15 11.30 4.00
CA GLN A 128 -8.21 10.37 4.37
C GLN A 128 -7.89 9.56 5.65
N TYR A 129 -6.67 9.10 5.82
CA TYR A 129 -6.27 8.13 6.84
C TYR A 129 -5.24 8.64 7.84
N GLY A 130 -4.58 9.75 7.54
CA GLY A 130 -3.46 10.28 8.31
C GLY A 130 -2.11 9.67 7.91
N ALA A 131 -1.04 10.45 8.15
CA ALA A 131 0.32 10.08 7.78
C ALA A 131 0.83 8.83 8.52
N ASP A 132 0.48 8.68 9.79
CA ASP A 132 0.89 7.51 10.59
C ASP A 132 0.31 6.20 10.04
N THR A 133 -0.96 6.25 9.59
CA THR A 133 -1.59 5.08 8.96
C THR A 133 -0.91 4.69 7.66
N LEU A 134 -0.60 5.67 6.80
CA LEU A 134 0.12 5.42 5.54
C LEU A 134 1.48 4.78 5.81
N ARG A 135 2.30 5.39 6.68
CA ARG A 135 3.65 4.89 7.01
C ARG A 135 3.63 3.48 7.61
N LEU A 136 2.67 3.24 8.52
CA LEU A 136 2.49 1.91 9.11
C LEU A 136 2.08 0.88 8.06
N TYR A 137 1.19 1.25 7.15
CA TYR A 137 0.70 0.37 6.11
C TYR A 137 1.78 0.01 5.10
N GLU A 138 2.63 0.95 4.69
CA GLU A 138 3.78 0.67 3.80
C GLU A 138 4.71 -0.40 4.37
N MET A 139 4.95 -0.38 5.68
CA MET A 139 5.76 -1.40 6.36
C MET A 139 4.99 -2.71 6.58
N PHE A 140 3.67 -2.66 6.69
CA PHE A 140 2.81 -3.82 6.90
C PHE A 140 2.56 -4.64 5.64
N LEU A 141 2.60 -4.05 4.45
CA LEU A 141 2.28 -4.68 3.17
C LEU A 141 3.01 -6.01 2.90
N GLY A 142 4.20 -6.22 3.49
CA GLY A 142 4.95 -7.47 3.35
C GLY A 142 6.46 -7.29 3.62
N PRO A 143 7.28 -8.31 3.37
CA PRO A 143 8.73 -8.24 3.56
C PRO A 143 9.35 -7.08 2.79
N VAL A 144 10.36 -6.40 3.38
CA VAL A 144 10.98 -5.20 2.80
C VAL A 144 11.54 -5.46 1.39
N GLU A 145 12.12 -6.63 1.17
CA GLU A 145 12.76 -7.00 -0.10
C GLU A 145 11.78 -7.41 -1.21
N ALA A 146 10.53 -7.71 -0.86
CA ALA A 146 9.53 -8.15 -1.82
C ALA A 146 8.79 -6.98 -2.47
N SER A 147 8.58 -7.05 -3.78
CA SER A 147 7.62 -6.15 -4.46
C SER A 147 6.19 -6.53 -4.10
N LYS A 148 5.32 -5.53 -3.90
CA LYS A 148 3.98 -5.71 -3.34
C LYS A 148 2.97 -4.84 -4.08
N PRO A 149 1.79 -5.39 -4.42
CA PRO A 149 0.71 -4.58 -4.95
C PRO A 149 0.14 -3.68 -3.84
N TRP A 150 -0.15 -2.42 -4.18
CA TRP A 150 -0.93 -1.54 -3.33
C TRP A 150 -2.39 -2.02 -3.30
N ASP A 151 -2.94 -2.14 -2.10
CA ASP A 151 -4.36 -2.43 -1.87
C ASP A 151 -4.94 -1.36 -0.94
N THR A 152 -5.78 -0.48 -1.48
CA THR A 152 -6.41 0.59 -0.71
C THR A 152 -7.35 0.04 0.39
N ASN A 153 -7.91 -1.16 0.21
CA ASN A 153 -8.76 -1.77 1.24
C ASN A 153 -7.95 -2.26 2.45
N GLY A 154 -6.68 -2.63 2.23
CA GLY A 154 -5.80 -3.12 3.30
C GLY A 154 -5.43 -2.03 4.32
N ILE A 155 -5.41 -0.75 3.92
CA ILE A 155 -5.04 0.36 4.81
C ILE A 155 -6.03 0.56 5.96
N ASP A 156 -7.31 0.23 5.75
CA ASP A 156 -8.35 0.27 6.80
C ASP A 156 -7.98 -0.59 8.02
N GLY A 157 -7.27 -1.69 7.80
CA GLY A 157 -6.78 -2.54 8.89
C GLY A 157 -5.81 -1.82 9.81
N CYS A 158 -4.85 -1.10 9.24
CA CYS A 158 -3.88 -0.29 9.99
C CYS A 158 -4.56 0.90 10.69
N PHE A 159 -5.48 1.58 10.02
CA PHE A 159 -6.23 2.68 10.60
C PHE A 159 -7.05 2.26 11.83
N ARG A 160 -7.78 1.13 11.73
CA ARG A 160 -8.51 0.58 12.87
C ARG A 160 -7.60 0.11 13.99
N PHE A 161 -6.42 -0.43 13.65
CA PHE A 161 -5.42 -0.80 14.66
C PHE A 161 -4.94 0.41 15.45
N LEU A 162 -4.56 1.52 14.79
CA LEU A 162 -4.12 2.74 15.47
C LEU A 162 -5.22 3.29 16.42
N LYS A 163 -6.49 3.27 15.98
CA LYS A 163 -7.61 3.65 16.85
C LYS A 163 -7.76 2.73 18.08
N LYS A 164 -7.60 1.41 17.88
CA LYS A 164 -7.64 0.47 19.00
C LYS A 164 -6.47 0.68 19.96
N PHE A 165 -5.27 0.93 19.41
CA PHE A 165 -4.09 1.23 20.20
C PHE A 165 -4.30 2.50 21.04
N TRP A 166 -4.82 3.58 20.45
CA TRP A 166 -5.17 4.81 21.17
C TRP A 166 -6.15 4.54 22.33
N ASN A 167 -7.17 3.74 22.07
CA ASN A 167 -8.20 3.41 23.07
C ASN A 167 -7.71 2.53 24.24
N LEU A 168 -6.47 2.02 24.22
CA LEU A 168 -5.85 1.40 25.40
C LEU A 168 -5.45 2.45 26.46
N PHE A 169 -5.21 3.69 26.04
CA PHE A 169 -4.68 4.75 26.88
C PHE A 169 -5.70 5.86 27.16
N PHE A 170 -6.63 6.06 26.24
CA PHE A 170 -7.61 7.15 26.29
C PHE A 170 -9.03 6.66 26.18
N GLU A 171 -9.97 7.42 26.74
CA GLU A 171 -11.40 7.16 26.59
C GLU A 171 -11.79 7.14 25.11
N ARG A 172 -12.76 6.29 24.79
CA ARG A 172 -13.28 6.19 23.44
C ARG A 172 -13.97 7.51 23.03
N ASN A 173 -13.44 8.17 22.01
CA ASN A 173 -13.86 9.50 21.53
C ASN A 173 -13.60 10.64 22.54
N GLY A 174 -12.62 10.53 23.42
CA GLY A 174 -12.19 11.54 24.37
C GLY A 174 -10.67 11.60 24.49
N ASP A 175 -10.20 12.67 25.14
CA ASP A 175 -8.77 12.90 25.40
C ASP A 175 -8.40 12.59 26.87
N ASN A 176 -9.35 12.09 27.68
CA ASN A 176 -9.09 11.69 29.05
C ASN A 176 -8.30 10.38 29.10
N MET A 177 -7.18 10.40 29.79
CA MET A 177 -6.35 9.21 29.99
C MET A 177 -7.02 8.28 30.98
N ILE A 178 -7.09 6.98 30.62
CA ILE A 178 -7.72 5.92 31.46
C ILE A 178 -6.69 5.02 32.13
N ILE A 179 -5.42 5.45 32.19
CA ILE A 179 -4.35 4.67 32.82
C ILE A 179 -4.50 4.70 34.33
N GLU A 180 -4.43 3.52 34.92
CA GLU A 180 -4.52 3.30 36.36
C GLU A 180 -3.14 2.96 36.96
N ASP A 181 -2.89 3.44 38.16
CA ASP A 181 -1.66 3.10 38.93
C ASP A 181 -1.85 1.81 39.73
N THR A 182 -2.25 0.75 39.02
CA THR A 182 -2.46 -0.59 39.57
C THR A 182 -1.41 -1.56 39.00
N ALA A 183 -1.05 -2.59 39.78
CA ALA A 183 -0.06 -3.57 39.31
C ALA A 183 -0.63 -4.42 38.15
N PRO A 184 0.13 -4.64 37.07
CA PRO A 184 -0.31 -5.46 35.96
C PRO A 184 -0.43 -6.93 36.37
N THR A 185 -1.37 -7.62 35.76
CA THR A 185 -1.54 -9.06 35.98
C THR A 185 -0.39 -9.86 35.32
N LYS A 186 -0.20 -11.11 35.76
CA LYS A 186 0.78 -12.02 35.13
C LYS A 186 0.48 -12.22 33.63
N GLU A 187 -0.78 -12.17 33.25
CA GLU A 187 -1.22 -12.32 31.85
C GLU A 187 -0.88 -11.07 31.00
N ASN A 188 -1.09 -9.87 31.53
CA ASN A 188 -0.67 -8.63 30.91
C ASN A 188 0.84 -8.63 30.65
N LEU A 189 1.64 -8.93 31.70
CA LEU A 189 3.10 -9.02 31.59
C LEU A 189 3.54 -10.06 30.56
N LYS A 190 2.89 -11.22 30.51
CA LYS A 190 3.19 -12.27 29.52
C LYS A 190 2.96 -11.78 28.10
N THR A 191 1.85 -11.10 27.83
CA THR A 191 1.55 -10.51 26.50
C THR A 191 2.61 -9.49 26.11
N VAL A 192 2.93 -8.54 27.01
CA VAL A 192 3.91 -7.48 26.75
C VAL A 192 5.32 -8.06 26.52
N HIS A 193 5.79 -8.98 27.36
CA HIS A 193 7.13 -9.57 27.19
C HIS A 193 7.26 -10.44 25.93
N LYS A 194 6.20 -11.15 25.54
CA LYS A 194 6.17 -11.84 24.25
C LYS A 194 6.28 -10.86 23.09
N LEU A 195 5.56 -9.73 23.15
CA LEU A 195 5.62 -8.69 22.16
C LEU A 195 7.02 -8.10 22.07
N ILE A 196 7.63 -7.69 23.20
CA ILE A 196 8.97 -7.13 23.24
C ILE A 196 9.97 -8.07 22.55
N LYS A 197 9.99 -9.35 22.95
CA LYS A 197 10.87 -10.34 22.34
C LYS A 197 10.67 -10.43 20.84
N LYS A 198 9.42 -10.60 20.40
CA LYS A 198 9.09 -10.77 18.97
C LYS A 198 9.48 -9.56 18.15
N VAL A 199 9.15 -8.35 18.61
CA VAL A 199 9.44 -7.10 17.90
C VAL A 199 10.94 -6.83 17.82
N THR A 200 11.70 -7.09 18.91
CA THR A 200 13.16 -6.96 18.90
C THR A 200 13.78 -7.85 17.82
N GLU A 201 13.42 -9.14 17.80
CA GLU A 201 13.92 -10.07 16.79
C GLU A 201 13.53 -9.68 15.37
N ASP A 202 12.30 -9.17 15.16
CA ASP A 202 11.81 -8.77 13.84
C ASP A 202 12.48 -7.49 13.33
N ILE A 203 12.74 -6.52 14.19
CA ILE A 203 13.43 -5.29 13.83
C ILE A 203 14.87 -5.58 13.40
N GLU A 204 15.60 -6.42 14.15
CA GLU A 204 16.96 -6.83 13.81
C GLU A 204 17.04 -7.53 12.45
N LYS A 205 15.97 -8.26 12.06
CA LYS A 205 15.86 -8.96 10.77
C LYS A 205 15.19 -8.13 9.67
N PHE A 206 14.82 -6.88 9.93
CA PHE A 206 14.03 -6.03 9.01
C PHE A 206 12.67 -6.64 8.62
N SER A 207 12.08 -7.46 9.51
CA SER A 207 10.77 -8.10 9.31
C SER A 207 9.65 -7.22 9.86
N TYR A 208 9.53 -5.97 9.37
CA TYR A 208 8.60 -4.97 9.90
C TYR A 208 7.14 -5.40 9.80
N ASN A 209 6.75 -6.12 8.74
CA ASN A 209 5.40 -6.60 8.55
C ASN A 209 4.97 -7.59 9.65
N THR A 210 5.88 -8.44 10.12
CA THR A 210 5.59 -9.38 11.23
C THR A 210 5.61 -8.67 12.58
N ALA A 211 6.48 -7.67 12.77
CA ALA A 211 6.47 -6.81 13.95
C ALA A 211 5.12 -6.07 14.10
N ILE A 212 4.61 -5.48 13.02
CA ILE A 212 3.30 -4.79 13.03
C ILE A 212 2.17 -5.78 13.33
N SER A 213 2.20 -6.98 12.73
CA SER A 213 1.23 -8.04 13.05
C SER A 213 1.27 -8.41 14.54
N ALA A 214 2.47 -8.50 15.13
CA ALA A 214 2.63 -8.77 16.56
C ALA A 214 2.04 -7.66 17.43
N PHE A 215 2.23 -6.39 17.07
CA PHE A 215 1.56 -5.26 17.72
C PHE A 215 0.04 -5.36 17.64
N MET A 216 -0.51 -5.69 16.47
CA MET A 216 -1.97 -5.84 16.28
C MET A 216 -2.54 -6.96 17.18
N ILE A 217 -1.83 -8.07 17.30
CA ILE A 217 -2.23 -9.19 18.19
C ILE A 217 -2.19 -8.73 19.64
N ALA A 218 -1.08 -8.13 20.09
CA ALA A 218 -0.92 -7.70 21.47
C ALA A 218 -1.96 -6.65 21.90
N VAL A 219 -2.27 -5.67 21.02
CA VAL A 219 -3.31 -4.66 21.29
C VAL A 219 -4.68 -5.30 21.43
N ASN A 220 -5.00 -6.31 20.62
CA ASN A 220 -6.26 -7.04 20.78
C ASN A 220 -6.30 -7.85 22.09
N GLU A 221 -5.21 -8.54 22.45
CA GLU A 221 -5.11 -9.30 23.70
C GLU A 221 -5.22 -8.38 24.93
N LEU A 222 -4.45 -7.29 24.98
CA LEU A 222 -4.49 -6.31 26.09
C LEU A 222 -5.87 -5.65 26.22
N GLY A 223 -6.52 -5.34 25.09
CA GLY A 223 -7.88 -4.82 25.09
C GLY A 223 -8.91 -5.81 25.64
N GLN A 224 -8.77 -7.11 25.34
CA GLN A 224 -9.61 -8.16 25.93
C GLN A 224 -9.35 -8.34 27.44
N GLN A 225 -8.09 -8.22 27.85
CA GLN A 225 -7.68 -8.26 29.25
C GLN A 225 -8.06 -7.01 30.03
N LYS A 226 -8.61 -5.97 29.38
CA LYS A 226 -8.90 -4.65 29.97
C LYS A 226 -7.69 -4.07 30.71
N CYS A 227 -6.52 -4.17 30.06
CA CYS A 227 -5.25 -3.71 30.63
C CYS A 227 -5.17 -2.18 30.48
N HIS A 228 -5.31 -1.48 31.60
CA HIS A 228 -5.14 -0.02 31.73
C HIS A 228 -4.03 0.33 32.73
N ASN A 229 -3.18 -0.63 33.04
CA ASN A 229 -2.08 -0.45 34.00
C ASN A 229 -0.96 0.41 33.38
N LYS A 230 -0.28 1.14 34.25
CA LYS A 230 0.88 2.00 33.93
C LYS A 230 2.11 1.17 33.55
#